data_63d50ac2cf1e0c866899df842b919f43
#
_entry.id   63d50ac2cf1e0c866899df842b919f43
#
_cell.length_a   1.000
_cell.length_b   1.000
_cell.length_c   1.000
_cell.angle_alpha   90.00
_cell.angle_beta   90.00
_cell.angle_gamma   90.00
#
_symmetry.space_group_name_H-M   'P 1'
#
loop_
_entity.id
_entity.type
_entity.pdbx_description
1 polymer ?
#
loop_
_entity_poly.entity_id
_entity_poly.type
_entity_poly.pdbx_seq_one_letter_code
_entity_poly.pdbx_strand_id
1 'polypeptide(L)'
;MSSFEPFRFINSVESKGMGEIRKIEKEIRWVKAGDIHCHPSNPRRNSKSAKMVAKSIEEYGYINPIVVDEEGTILAGNTRFKALEILGVEEFDVLVVKGLTEQEKIGFLIADNKVNEYSQWNYAGLQRLVEQAGNKESLKAIGITTVQDNKDELDKLIANID
;
A
#
# COMPACT_ATOMS: atom_id res chain seq x y z
N MET A 1 -4.05 9.28 -35.70
CA MET A 1 -5.29 9.21 -34.91
C MET A 1 -5.57 7.75 -34.62
N SER A 2 -5.15 7.27 -33.45
CA SER A 2 -5.39 5.88 -33.02
C SER A 2 -6.68 5.88 -32.20
N SER A 3 -7.70 5.23 -32.74
CA SER A 3 -8.98 5.02 -32.07
C SER A 3 -8.80 4.00 -30.95
N PHE A 4 -8.90 4.46 -29.71
CA PHE A 4 -9.08 3.57 -28.56
C PHE A 4 -10.46 2.93 -28.67
N GLU A 5 -10.51 1.63 -28.96
CA GLU A 5 -11.74 0.87 -28.85
C GLU A 5 -12.11 0.67 -27.37
N PRO A 6 -13.37 0.90 -26.97
CA PRO A 6 -13.79 0.66 -25.59
C PRO A 6 -13.84 -0.85 -25.32
N PHE A 7 -13.18 -1.26 -24.22
CA PHE A 7 -13.16 -2.64 -23.75
C PHE A 7 -14.58 -3.18 -23.54
N ARG A 8 -14.93 -4.27 -24.22
CA ARG A 8 -16.19 -5.00 -24.04
C ARG A 8 -16.15 -5.79 -22.73
N PHE A 9 -17.17 -5.58 -21.89
CA PHE A 9 -17.44 -6.36 -20.69
C PHE A 9 -17.77 -7.82 -21.04
N ILE A 10 -17.16 -8.76 -20.33
CA ILE A 10 -17.60 -10.15 -20.28
C ILE A 10 -18.05 -10.43 -18.84
N ASN A 11 -19.38 -10.40 -18.64
CA ASN A 11 -20.01 -10.94 -17.44
C ASN A 11 -20.17 -12.47 -17.63
N SER A 12 -19.26 -13.25 -17.04
CA SER A 12 -19.52 -14.66 -16.71
C SER A 12 -18.50 -15.14 -15.70
N VAL A 13 -19.00 -15.64 -14.58
CA VAL A 13 -18.20 -16.41 -13.62
C VAL A 13 -18.02 -17.80 -14.25
N GLU A 14 -17.10 -17.91 -15.21
CA GLU A 14 -16.67 -19.20 -15.73
C GLU A 14 -15.53 -19.75 -14.86
N SER A 15 -15.54 -21.06 -14.66
CA SER A 15 -14.52 -21.80 -13.93
C SER A 15 -13.13 -21.44 -14.45
N LYS A 16 -12.27 -20.94 -13.56
CA LYS A 16 -10.90 -20.56 -13.89
C LYS A 16 -10.11 -21.79 -14.33
N GLY A 17 -9.72 -21.82 -15.61
CA GLY A 17 -8.66 -22.67 -16.09
C GLY A 17 -7.31 -22.28 -15.44
N MET A 18 -6.36 -23.22 -15.39
CA MET A 18 -5.01 -22.94 -14.89
C MET A 18 -4.36 -21.83 -15.74
N GLY A 19 -4.01 -20.70 -15.12
CA GLY A 19 -3.37 -19.56 -15.78
C GLY A 19 -4.27 -18.35 -16.07
N GLU A 20 -5.58 -18.43 -15.85
CA GLU A 20 -6.48 -17.29 -16.02
C GLU A 20 -6.77 -16.58 -14.69
N ILE A 21 -6.67 -15.25 -14.72
CA ILE A 21 -7.06 -14.39 -13.58
C ILE A 21 -8.40 -13.71 -13.90
N ARG A 22 -9.22 -13.52 -12.86
CA ARG A 22 -10.45 -12.72 -12.95
C ARG A 22 -10.09 -11.29 -13.35
N LYS A 23 -10.68 -10.80 -14.45
CA LYS A 23 -10.56 -9.40 -14.85
C LYS A 23 -11.55 -8.56 -14.05
N ILE A 24 -11.04 -7.50 -13.44
CA ILE A 24 -11.83 -6.53 -12.69
C ILE A 24 -11.74 -5.20 -13.44
N GLU A 25 -12.88 -4.52 -13.59
CA GLU A 25 -12.92 -3.17 -14.13
C GLU A 25 -12.29 -2.21 -13.12
N LYS A 26 -11.37 -1.37 -13.61
CA LYS A 26 -10.69 -0.39 -12.79
C LYS A 26 -10.28 0.83 -13.61
N GLU A 27 -10.28 2.00 -12.97
CA GLU A 27 -9.86 3.26 -13.58
C GLU A 27 -9.07 4.10 -12.57
N ILE A 28 -8.17 4.94 -13.07
CA ILE A 28 -7.51 5.96 -12.25
C ILE A 28 -8.38 7.21 -12.28
N ARG A 29 -8.65 7.78 -11.11
CA ARG A 29 -9.49 8.97 -10.92
C ARG A 29 -8.84 9.93 -9.94
N TRP A 30 -8.79 11.21 -10.25
CA TRP A 30 -8.47 12.28 -9.32
C TRP A 30 -9.66 12.52 -8.39
N VAL A 31 -9.40 12.61 -7.09
CA VAL A 31 -10.41 12.81 -6.06
C VAL A 31 -9.93 13.81 -5.02
N LYS A 32 -10.87 14.43 -4.32
CA LYS A 32 -10.56 15.19 -3.10
C LYS A 32 -10.46 14.23 -1.91
N ALA A 33 -9.61 14.55 -0.96
CA ALA A 33 -9.45 13.75 0.26
C ALA A 33 -10.78 13.54 1.01
N GLY A 34 -11.69 14.52 0.97
CA GLY A 34 -13.01 14.43 1.59
C GLY A 34 -14.02 13.52 0.86
N ASP A 35 -13.72 13.10 -0.37
CA ASP A 35 -14.61 12.25 -1.17
C ASP A 35 -14.35 10.74 -0.93
N ILE A 36 -13.29 10.40 -0.18
CA ILE A 36 -12.98 9.02 0.16
C ILE A 36 -12.92 8.81 1.67
N HIS A 37 -13.16 7.59 2.10
CA HIS A 37 -13.23 7.25 3.53
C HIS A 37 -12.78 5.82 3.80
N CYS A 38 -12.29 5.59 5.02
CA CYS A 38 -11.93 4.26 5.48
C CYS A 38 -13.17 3.37 5.60
N HIS A 39 -13.03 2.08 5.28
CA HIS A 39 -14.08 1.10 5.54
C HIS A 39 -14.41 1.05 7.04
N PRO A 40 -15.69 1.12 7.45
CA PRO A 40 -16.08 1.18 8.88
C PRO A 40 -15.55 0.02 9.72
N SER A 41 -15.48 -1.15 9.13
CA SER A 41 -14.98 -2.38 9.79
C SER A 41 -13.47 -2.59 9.67
N ASN A 42 -12.69 -1.59 9.25
CA ASN A 42 -11.24 -1.75 9.13
C ASN A 42 -10.58 -1.90 10.51
N PRO A 43 -10.02 -3.07 10.86
CA PRO A 43 -9.49 -3.33 12.19
C PRO A 43 -8.10 -2.72 12.41
N ARG A 44 -7.42 -2.23 11.37
CA ARG A 44 -6.01 -1.86 11.42
C ARG A 44 -5.78 -0.44 11.97
N ARG A 45 -4.92 -0.33 12.99
CA ARG A 45 -4.47 0.95 13.55
C ARG A 45 -3.07 1.29 13.00
N ASN A 46 -2.96 2.39 12.22
CA ASN A 46 -1.78 2.66 11.37
C ASN A 46 -1.03 3.96 11.70
N SER A 47 -1.20 4.56 12.88
CA SER A 47 -0.66 5.90 13.16
C SER A 47 0.87 6.01 13.10
N LYS A 48 1.60 4.98 13.55
CA LYS A 48 3.09 4.97 13.46
C LYS A 48 3.56 4.76 12.03
N SER A 49 3.00 3.78 11.32
CA SER A 49 3.36 3.49 9.93
C SER A 49 2.95 4.61 8.98
N ALA A 50 1.87 5.36 9.26
CA ALA A 50 1.47 6.49 8.45
C ALA A 50 2.52 7.61 8.40
N LYS A 51 3.21 7.88 9.51
CA LYS A 51 4.33 8.85 9.53
C LYS A 51 5.52 8.40 8.70
N MET A 52 5.83 7.11 8.69
CA MET A 52 6.89 6.54 7.85
C MET A 52 6.51 6.62 6.37
N VAL A 53 5.27 6.28 6.03
CA VAL A 53 4.75 6.39 4.66
C VAL A 53 4.71 7.85 4.21
N ALA A 54 4.36 8.81 5.07
CA ALA A 54 4.41 10.24 4.76
C ALA A 54 5.83 10.66 4.34
N LYS A 55 6.85 10.30 5.11
CA LYS A 55 8.25 10.56 4.76
C LYS A 55 8.66 9.92 3.43
N SER A 56 8.20 8.69 3.17
CA SER A 56 8.46 8.03 1.90
C SER A 56 7.79 8.77 0.72
N ILE A 57 6.58 9.30 0.91
CA ILE A 57 5.88 10.09 -0.11
C ILE A 57 6.59 11.42 -0.34
N GLU A 58 7.08 12.08 0.71
CA GLU A 58 7.88 13.32 0.58
C GLU A 58 9.16 13.09 -0.22
N GLU A 59 9.84 11.97 0.01
CA GLU A 59 11.13 11.66 -0.63
C GLU A 59 10.96 11.17 -2.07
N TYR A 60 10.01 10.26 -2.31
CA TYR A 60 9.91 9.52 -3.59
C TYR A 60 8.63 9.85 -4.38
N GLY A 61 7.72 10.62 -3.82
CA GLY A 61 6.42 10.91 -4.40
C GLY A 61 5.35 9.86 -4.10
N TYR A 62 4.11 10.18 -4.46
CA TYR A 62 2.96 9.29 -4.33
C TYR A 62 2.87 8.36 -5.55
N ILE A 63 3.54 7.21 -5.49
CA ILE A 63 3.69 6.28 -6.62
C ILE A 63 2.60 5.21 -6.64
N ASN A 64 2.26 4.65 -5.46
CA ASN A 64 1.27 3.58 -5.34
C ASN A 64 -0.10 4.17 -4.98
N PRO A 65 -1.11 4.13 -5.87
CA PRO A 65 -2.40 4.72 -5.60
C PRO A 65 -3.16 3.97 -4.48
N ILE A 66 -4.04 4.69 -3.81
CA ILE A 66 -5.04 4.13 -2.90
C ILE A 66 -6.10 3.43 -3.76
N VAL A 67 -6.55 2.24 -3.35
CA VAL A 67 -7.62 1.49 -4.03
C VAL A 67 -8.93 1.76 -3.32
N VAL A 68 -9.92 2.23 -4.07
CA VAL A 68 -11.27 2.52 -3.57
C VAL A 68 -12.33 1.81 -4.40
N ASP A 69 -13.52 1.67 -3.85
CA ASP A 69 -14.70 1.28 -4.60
C ASP A 69 -15.38 2.49 -5.28
N GLU A 70 -16.52 2.25 -5.90
CA GLU A 70 -17.31 3.27 -6.63
C GLU A 70 -17.87 4.35 -5.70
N GLU A 71 -18.10 4.04 -4.43
CA GLU A 71 -18.60 4.92 -3.39
C GLU A 71 -17.49 5.69 -2.65
N GLY A 72 -16.21 5.44 -2.97
CA GLY A 72 -15.07 6.09 -2.33
C GLY A 72 -14.62 5.39 -1.04
N THR A 73 -15.08 4.18 -0.77
CA THR A 73 -14.61 3.38 0.37
C THR A 73 -13.23 2.81 0.08
N ILE A 74 -12.27 3.03 0.96
CA ILE A 74 -10.90 2.53 0.80
C ILE A 74 -10.87 1.02 1.03
N LEU A 75 -10.49 0.29 -0.01
CA LEU A 75 -10.28 -1.16 0.00
C LEU A 75 -8.83 -1.52 0.34
N ALA A 76 -7.86 -0.72 -0.15
CA ALA A 76 -6.45 -0.87 0.17
C ALA A 76 -5.74 0.49 0.21
N GLY A 77 -4.77 0.67 1.12
CA GLY A 77 -4.00 1.90 1.24
C GLY A 77 -4.44 2.84 2.37
N ASN A 78 -5.15 2.36 3.39
CA ASN A 78 -5.54 3.17 4.56
C ASN A 78 -4.35 3.89 5.23
N THR A 79 -3.17 3.28 5.26
CA THR A 79 -1.95 3.90 5.78
C THR A 79 -1.47 5.05 4.89
N ARG A 80 -1.58 4.89 3.56
CA ARG A 80 -1.26 5.95 2.58
C ARG A 80 -2.25 7.11 2.69
N PHE A 81 -3.53 6.83 2.85
CA PHE A 81 -4.54 7.87 3.06
C PHE A 81 -4.20 8.73 4.28
N LYS A 82 -3.92 8.10 5.42
CA LYS A 82 -3.48 8.82 6.64
C LYS A 82 -2.16 9.57 6.45
N ALA A 83 -1.26 9.06 5.64
CA ALA A 83 -0.02 9.76 5.31
C ALA A 83 -0.28 11.02 4.48
N LEU A 84 -1.19 10.96 3.50
CA LEU A 84 -1.60 12.13 2.72
C LEU A 84 -2.31 13.18 3.59
N GLU A 85 -3.14 12.75 4.56
CA GLU A 85 -3.74 13.65 5.55
C GLU A 85 -2.66 14.35 6.40
N ILE A 86 -1.62 13.63 6.87
CA ILE A 86 -0.48 14.19 7.60
C ILE A 86 0.26 15.24 6.76
N LEU A 87 0.39 15.01 5.46
CA LEU A 87 1.05 15.91 4.51
C LEU A 87 0.16 17.08 4.07
N GLY A 88 -1.12 17.09 4.45
CA GLY A 88 -2.06 18.13 4.03
C GLY A 88 -2.41 18.11 2.55
N VAL A 89 -2.30 16.94 1.89
CA VAL A 89 -2.62 16.77 0.48
C VAL A 89 -4.14 16.70 0.31
N GLU A 90 -4.71 17.64 -0.44
CA GLU A 90 -6.16 17.77 -0.62
C GLU A 90 -6.71 17.00 -1.81
N GLU A 91 -5.89 16.82 -2.86
CA GLU A 91 -6.30 16.13 -4.10
C GLU A 91 -5.19 15.16 -4.55
N PHE A 92 -5.58 13.97 -4.96
CA PHE A 92 -4.67 12.92 -5.45
C PHE A 92 -5.43 11.90 -6.31
N ASP A 93 -4.69 11.09 -7.06
CA ASP A 93 -5.26 10.01 -7.85
C ASP A 93 -5.48 8.75 -7.00
N VAL A 94 -6.55 8.04 -7.32
CA VAL A 94 -6.91 6.74 -6.73
C VAL A 94 -7.21 5.73 -7.83
N LEU A 95 -7.08 4.46 -7.51
CA LEU A 95 -7.53 3.37 -8.37
C LEU A 95 -8.95 2.96 -7.94
N VAL A 96 -9.94 3.32 -8.74
CA VAL A 96 -11.32 2.91 -8.53
C VAL A 96 -11.52 1.50 -9.08
N VAL A 97 -12.02 0.60 -8.25
CA VAL A 97 -12.38 -0.78 -8.61
C VAL A 97 -13.88 -0.91 -8.64
N LYS A 98 -14.44 -1.50 -9.71
CA LYS A 98 -15.89 -1.58 -9.94
C LYS A 98 -16.39 -3.02 -9.94
N GLY A 99 -17.69 -3.17 -9.61
CA GLY A 99 -18.41 -4.43 -9.73
C GLY A 99 -18.04 -5.48 -8.69
N LEU A 100 -17.50 -5.10 -7.54
CA LEU A 100 -17.32 -5.98 -6.40
C LEU A 100 -18.56 -6.01 -5.52
N THR A 101 -18.96 -7.19 -5.08
CA THR A 101 -19.98 -7.35 -4.02
C THR A 101 -19.40 -6.93 -2.66
N GLU A 102 -20.26 -6.63 -1.70
CA GLU A 102 -19.82 -6.26 -0.34
C GLU A 102 -18.96 -7.35 0.32
N GLN A 103 -19.29 -8.63 0.11
CA GLN A 103 -18.50 -9.74 0.61
C GLN A 103 -17.10 -9.77 -0.02
N GLU A 104 -17.00 -9.47 -1.33
CA GLU A 104 -15.71 -9.39 -2.04
C GLU A 104 -14.88 -8.21 -1.58
N LYS A 105 -15.48 -7.04 -1.33
CA LYS A 105 -14.81 -5.86 -0.77
C LYS A 105 -14.21 -6.18 0.59
N ILE A 106 -14.99 -6.78 1.50
CA ILE A 106 -14.53 -7.21 2.83
C ILE A 106 -13.43 -8.28 2.71
N GLY A 107 -13.63 -9.29 1.86
CA GLY A 107 -12.64 -10.33 1.61
C GLY A 107 -11.31 -9.77 1.11
N PHE A 108 -11.34 -8.84 0.17
CA PHE A 108 -10.16 -8.16 -0.36
C PHE A 108 -9.45 -7.33 0.72
N LEU A 109 -10.19 -6.56 1.50
CA LEU A 109 -9.64 -5.76 2.60
C LEU A 109 -8.90 -6.62 3.63
N ILE A 110 -9.45 -7.79 3.99
CA ILE A 110 -8.79 -8.74 4.89
C ILE A 110 -7.54 -9.34 4.23
N ALA A 111 -7.66 -9.79 2.98
CA ALA A 111 -6.58 -10.44 2.26
C ALA A 111 -5.38 -9.51 2.05
N ASP A 112 -5.61 -8.25 1.61
CA ASP A 112 -4.55 -7.25 1.42
C ASP A 112 -3.79 -6.96 2.72
N ASN A 113 -4.52 -6.85 3.83
CA ASN A 113 -3.90 -6.65 5.13
C ASN A 113 -3.10 -7.88 5.60
N LYS A 114 -3.64 -9.09 5.40
CA LYS A 114 -3.05 -10.33 5.94
C LYS A 114 -1.85 -10.80 5.15
N VAL A 115 -1.90 -10.73 3.82
CA VAL A 115 -0.80 -11.17 2.95
C VAL A 115 0.48 -10.40 3.24
N ASN A 116 0.38 -9.11 3.56
CA ASN A 116 1.54 -8.28 3.92
C ASN A 116 2.26 -8.76 5.19
N GLU A 117 1.59 -9.48 6.10
CA GLU A 117 2.20 -10.02 7.33
C GLU A 117 3.08 -11.24 7.07
N TYR A 118 2.89 -11.95 5.95
CA TYR A 118 3.69 -13.13 5.60
C TYR A 118 4.99 -12.81 4.85
N SER A 119 5.17 -11.57 4.41
CA SER A 119 6.38 -11.14 3.71
C SER A 119 7.55 -11.01 4.70
N GLN A 120 8.70 -11.59 4.35
CA GLN A 120 9.92 -11.49 5.12
C GLN A 120 11.04 -10.86 4.28
N TRP A 121 11.90 -10.09 4.93
CA TRP A 121 13.06 -9.50 4.29
C TRP A 121 14.20 -10.53 4.14
N ASN A 122 14.77 -10.63 2.95
CA ASN A 122 16.11 -11.14 2.79
C ASN A 122 17.10 -10.03 3.16
N TYR A 123 17.58 -10.03 4.39
CA TYR A 123 18.41 -8.97 4.94
C TYR A 123 19.72 -8.72 4.17
N ALA A 124 20.35 -9.77 3.62
CA ALA A 124 21.54 -9.61 2.80
C ALA A 124 21.24 -8.91 1.46
N GLY A 125 20.07 -9.19 0.87
CA GLY A 125 19.56 -8.49 -0.31
C GLY A 125 19.21 -7.06 0.00
N LEU A 126 18.52 -6.82 1.11
CA LEU A 126 18.14 -5.48 1.57
C LEU A 126 19.37 -4.59 1.80
N GLN A 127 20.43 -5.12 2.46
CA GLN A 127 21.65 -4.37 2.70
C GLN A 127 22.30 -3.90 1.39
N ARG A 128 22.40 -4.79 0.37
CA ARG A 128 22.91 -4.41 -0.95
C ARG A 128 22.11 -3.30 -1.61
N LEU A 129 20.77 -3.37 -1.53
CA LEU A 129 19.90 -2.33 -2.07
C LEU A 129 20.08 -0.99 -1.35
N VAL A 130 20.21 -1.00 -0.02
CA VAL A 130 20.47 0.20 0.78
C VAL A 130 21.83 0.83 0.40
N GLU A 131 22.86 0.02 0.17
CA GLU A 131 24.17 0.49 -0.28
C GLU A 131 24.09 1.11 -1.69
N GLN A 132 23.37 0.47 -2.61
CA GLN A 132 23.18 0.99 -3.98
C GLN A 132 22.34 2.27 -4.01
N ALA A 133 21.34 2.38 -3.16
CA ALA A 133 20.52 3.58 -3.07
C ALA A 133 21.31 4.82 -2.59
N GLY A 134 22.40 4.60 -1.82
CA GLY A 134 23.27 5.69 -1.35
C GLY A 134 22.63 6.65 -0.34
N ASN A 135 21.36 6.48 -0.05
CA ASN A 135 20.52 7.38 0.74
C ASN A 135 20.14 6.75 2.09
N LYS A 136 21.15 6.35 2.88
CA LYS A 136 20.95 5.61 4.13
C LYS A 136 20.11 6.34 5.16
N GLU A 137 20.30 7.64 5.29
CA GLU A 137 19.57 8.43 6.31
C GLU A 137 18.09 8.54 6.00
N SER A 138 17.71 8.79 4.73
CA SER A 138 16.29 8.80 4.33
C SER A 138 15.64 7.43 4.50
N LEU A 139 16.35 6.34 4.17
CA LEU A 139 15.86 4.98 4.37
C LEU A 139 15.65 4.65 5.84
N LYS A 140 16.56 5.05 6.73
CA LYS A 140 16.38 4.94 8.19
C LYS A 140 15.17 5.76 8.69
N ALA A 141 14.98 6.95 8.14
CA ALA A 141 13.86 7.82 8.51
C ALA A 141 12.48 7.20 8.19
N ILE A 142 12.41 6.34 7.18
CA ILE A 142 11.20 5.57 6.83
C ILE A 142 11.17 4.16 7.46
N GLY A 143 12.08 3.87 8.39
CA GLY A 143 12.08 2.63 9.18
C GLY A 143 12.82 1.45 8.54
N ILE A 144 13.62 1.69 7.49
CA ILE A 144 14.49 0.65 6.93
C ILE A 144 15.75 0.56 7.78
N THR A 145 15.95 -0.59 8.42
CA THR A 145 17.15 -0.88 9.21
C THR A 145 18.00 -1.93 8.51
N THR A 146 19.31 -1.79 8.59
CA THR A 146 20.27 -2.77 8.07
C THR A 146 20.53 -3.87 9.08
N VAL A 147 21.23 -4.93 8.67
CA VAL A 147 21.71 -5.99 9.58
C VAL A 147 22.61 -5.40 10.68
N GLN A 148 23.43 -4.40 10.33
CA GLN A 148 24.31 -3.73 11.29
C GLN A 148 23.51 -2.92 12.32
N ASP A 149 22.50 -2.18 11.89
CA ASP A 149 21.65 -1.42 12.81
C ASP A 149 20.94 -2.34 13.81
N ASN A 150 20.45 -3.51 13.36
CA ASN A 150 19.82 -4.50 14.22
C ASN A 150 20.81 -5.15 15.20
N LYS A 151 22.06 -5.36 14.76
CA LYS A 151 23.12 -5.87 15.63
C LYS A 151 23.49 -4.87 16.70
N ASP A 152 23.66 -3.59 16.35
CA ASP A 152 23.97 -2.51 17.29
C ASP A 152 22.83 -2.33 18.32
N GLU A 153 21.57 -2.53 17.91
CA GLU A 153 20.42 -2.49 18.82
C GLU A 153 20.42 -3.70 19.77
N LEU A 154 20.72 -4.89 19.26
CA LEU A 154 20.82 -6.11 20.06
C LEU A 154 21.97 -6.01 21.08
N ASP A 155 23.14 -5.53 20.66
CA ASP A 155 24.31 -5.34 21.54
C ASP A 155 23.99 -4.32 22.68
N LYS A 156 23.23 -3.27 22.39
CA LYS A 156 22.74 -2.32 23.41
C LYS A 156 21.76 -2.97 24.39
N LEU A 157 20.87 -3.84 23.90
CA LEU A 157 19.93 -4.58 24.76
C LEU A 157 20.67 -5.55 25.69
N ILE A 158 21.67 -6.26 25.16
CA ILE A 158 22.49 -7.18 25.95
C ILE A 158 23.28 -6.42 27.04
N ALA A 159 23.88 -5.26 26.69
CA ALA A 159 24.63 -4.45 27.62
C ALA A 159 23.78 -3.84 28.76
N ASN A 160 22.48 -3.78 28.63
CA ASN A 160 21.55 -3.29 29.66
C ASN A 160 20.99 -4.40 30.58
N ILE A 161 21.41 -5.67 30.37
CA ILE A 161 20.94 -6.81 31.17
C ILE A 161 21.91 -7.09 32.36
N ASP A 162 23.13 -6.55 32.35
CA ASP A 162 24.11 -6.57 33.45
C ASP A 162 23.90 -5.37 34.37
#